data_5a398152365ac49d7cc2ba05c9d07d58
#
_entry.id   5a398152365ac49d7cc2ba05c9d07d58
#
_cell.length_a   1.000
_cell.length_b   1.000
_cell.length_c   1.000
_cell.angle_alpha   90.00
_cell.angle_beta   90.00
_cell.angle_gamma   90.00
#
_symmetry.space_group_name_H-M   'P 1'
#
loop_
_entity.id
_entity.type
_entity.pdbx_description
1 polymer ?
#
loop_
_entity_poly.entity_id
_entity_poly.type
_entity_poly.pdbx_seq_one_letter_code
_entity_poly.pdbx_strand_id
1 'polypeptide(L)'
;MDLQLNQKVIIITGGAKGIGAGVVKVLASEGAIPVIIGRNEQDNQTLVDELLRSGKEAFHVTAELSLPDQSEKAVNAVIAKYGRIDGLVNNAGVNDGVGLENGNYEGFIKSLHKNVVHYYLMAHFALPELIKTKGAIVNISSKTAETGQGGTSAYAAANGGRNALTREWAVELLKYQIRVNAVIVAECFTPLYEKWINTLPNPEQKLKEITAKIPFEKRMTTAEEIANMVAFLLSGRSSHTTGQLIYVDGGYVHLDRALINE
;
A
#
# COMPACT_ATOMS: atom_id res chain seq x y z
N MET A 1 -10.24 -7.94 19.30
CA MET A 1 -11.27 -8.31 18.27
C MET A 1 -10.63 -9.38 17.41
N ASP A 2 -11.27 -10.50 17.22
CA ASP A 2 -10.80 -11.48 16.24
C ASP A 2 -11.11 -10.97 14.82
N LEU A 3 -10.09 -10.77 13.99
CA LEU A 3 -10.22 -10.27 12.62
C LEU A 3 -10.59 -11.37 11.60
N GLN A 4 -10.58 -12.64 12.01
CA GLN A 4 -10.90 -13.77 11.14
C GLN A 4 -9.96 -13.89 9.92
N LEU A 5 -8.69 -13.56 10.12
CA LEU A 5 -7.66 -13.61 9.08
C LEU A 5 -6.82 -14.89 9.11
N ASN A 6 -7.04 -15.75 10.10
CA ASN A 6 -6.27 -16.99 10.25
C ASN A 6 -6.29 -17.82 8.97
N GLN A 7 -5.09 -18.24 8.50
CA GLN A 7 -4.86 -19.03 7.27
C GLN A 7 -5.33 -18.35 5.97
N LYS A 8 -5.61 -17.05 5.98
CA LYS A 8 -5.92 -16.28 4.77
C LYS A 8 -4.64 -15.95 4.00
N VAL A 9 -4.60 -16.29 2.72
CA VAL A 9 -3.48 -15.98 1.83
C VAL A 9 -3.66 -14.58 1.27
N ILE A 10 -2.76 -13.68 1.62
CA ILE A 10 -2.86 -12.26 1.27
C ILE A 10 -1.61 -11.81 0.56
N ILE A 11 -1.74 -11.31 -0.67
CA ILE A 11 -0.65 -10.75 -1.44
C ILE A 11 -0.40 -9.30 -1.01
N ILE A 12 0.86 -8.94 -0.75
CA ILE A 12 1.30 -7.57 -0.45
C ILE A 12 2.39 -7.16 -1.43
N THR A 13 2.08 -6.23 -2.34
CA THR A 13 3.07 -5.68 -3.24
C THR A 13 3.99 -4.70 -2.52
N GLY A 14 5.32 -4.80 -2.75
CA GLY A 14 6.30 -3.99 -2.01
C GLY A 14 6.33 -4.29 -0.51
N GLY A 15 6.03 -5.54 -0.12
CA GLY A 15 5.85 -5.96 1.27
C GLY A 15 7.13 -6.03 2.12
N ALA A 16 8.32 -5.88 1.53
CA ALA A 16 9.57 -6.13 2.27
C ALA A 16 10.05 -4.96 3.14
N LYS A 17 9.58 -3.74 2.90
CA LYS A 17 10.03 -2.51 3.62
C LYS A 17 8.89 -1.54 3.90
N GLY A 18 9.13 -0.63 4.83
CA GLY A 18 8.24 0.50 5.12
C GLY A 18 6.82 0.06 5.48
N ILE A 19 5.82 0.71 4.88
CA ILE A 19 4.40 0.42 5.12
C ILE A 19 4.08 -1.04 4.80
N GLY A 20 4.56 -1.54 3.65
CA GLY A 20 4.34 -2.93 3.26
C GLY A 20 4.85 -3.95 4.29
N ALA A 21 6.02 -3.71 4.87
CA ALA A 21 6.56 -4.59 5.93
C ALA A 21 5.72 -4.51 7.21
N GLY A 22 5.21 -3.34 7.57
CA GLY A 22 4.24 -3.20 8.65
C GLY A 22 2.98 -4.04 8.39
N VAL A 23 2.42 -3.97 7.19
CA VAL A 23 1.25 -4.76 6.78
C VAL A 23 1.55 -6.27 6.87
N VAL A 24 2.69 -6.72 6.36
CA VAL A 24 3.12 -8.12 6.41
C VAL A 24 3.20 -8.61 7.86
N LYS A 25 3.83 -7.84 8.76
CA LYS A 25 3.99 -8.21 10.18
C LYS A 25 2.64 -8.27 10.91
N VAL A 26 1.77 -7.30 10.73
CA VAL A 26 0.44 -7.28 11.36
C VAL A 26 -0.40 -8.44 10.84
N LEU A 27 -0.45 -8.68 9.54
CA LEU A 27 -1.20 -9.81 8.98
C LEU A 27 -0.69 -11.15 9.49
N ALA A 28 0.63 -11.34 9.57
CA ALA A 28 1.22 -12.54 10.15
C ALA A 28 0.88 -12.71 11.64
N SER A 29 0.81 -11.62 12.42
CA SER A 29 0.41 -11.67 13.82
C SER A 29 -1.05 -12.09 14.00
N GLU A 30 -1.93 -11.73 13.07
CA GLU A 30 -3.33 -12.12 13.00
C GLU A 30 -3.55 -13.54 12.41
N GLY A 31 -2.46 -14.29 12.15
CA GLY A 31 -2.50 -15.66 11.66
C GLY A 31 -2.73 -15.80 10.16
N ALA A 32 -2.72 -14.71 9.40
CA ALA A 32 -2.74 -14.77 7.94
C ALA A 32 -1.39 -15.27 7.39
N ILE A 33 -1.40 -15.66 6.13
CA ILE A 33 -0.21 -16.04 5.36
C ILE A 33 0.10 -14.88 4.39
N PRO A 34 0.95 -13.92 4.77
CA PRO A 34 1.34 -12.84 3.88
C PRO A 34 2.28 -13.35 2.80
N VAL A 35 2.00 -12.97 1.55
CA VAL A 35 2.85 -13.23 0.40
C VAL A 35 3.44 -11.92 -0.11
N ILE A 36 4.74 -11.76 0.04
CA ILE A 36 5.47 -10.57 -0.39
C ILE A 36 5.77 -10.66 -1.88
N ILE A 37 5.34 -9.68 -2.66
CA ILE A 37 5.79 -9.55 -4.04
C ILE A 37 6.59 -8.25 -4.19
N GLY A 38 7.87 -8.39 -4.51
CA GLY A 38 8.78 -7.25 -4.62
C GLY A 38 10.02 -7.58 -5.43
N ARG A 39 10.70 -6.57 -5.93
CA ARG A 39 11.83 -6.73 -6.85
C ARG A 39 13.18 -7.08 -6.20
N ASN A 40 13.32 -6.85 -4.91
CA ASN A 40 14.57 -7.15 -4.19
C ASN A 40 14.42 -8.46 -3.43
N GLU A 41 15.05 -9.50 -3.94
CA GLU A 41 14.98 -10.85 -3.38
C GLU A 41 15.54 -10.91 -1.95
N GLN A 42 16.70 -10.29 -1.70
CA GLN A 42 17.32 -10.32 -0.38
C GLN A 42 16.43 -9.67 0.69
N ASP A 43 15.80 -8.54 0.38
CA ASP A 43 14.88 -7.86 1.31
C ASP A 43 13.63 -8.72 1.57
N ASN A 44 13.07 -9.33 0.51
CA ASN A 44 11.92 -10.22 0.61
C ASN A 44 12.24 -11.43 1.49
N GLN A 45 13.36 -12.12 1.21
CA GLN A 45 13.80 -13.30 1.94
C GLN A 45 14.08 -12.97 3.41
N THR A 46 14.76 -11.86 3.68
CA THR A 46 15.08 -11.43 5.06
C THR A 46 13.82 -11.32 5.92
N LEU A 47 12.74 -10.69 5.40
CA LEU A 47 11.51 -10.55 6.16
C LEU A 47 10.76 -11.88 6.30
N VAL A 48 10.76 -12.73 5.27
CA VAL A 48 10.17 -14.07 5.36
C VAL A 48 10.90 -14.89 6.41
N ASP A 49 12.24 -14.88 6.43
CA ASP A 49 13.03 -15.62 7.43
C ASP A 49 12.78 -15.11 8.87
N GLU A 50 12.57 -13.80 9.06
CA GLU A 50 12.18 -13.23 10.35
C GLU A 50 10.85 -13.82 10.83
N LEU A 51 9.85 -13.87 9.95
CA LEU A 51 8.52 -14.41 10.27
C LEU A 51 8.56 -15.92 10.54
N LEU A 52 9.26 -16.69 9.71
CA LEU A 52 9.41 -18.14 9.90
C LEU A 52 10.09 -18.48 11.23
N ARG A 53 11.15 -17.73 11.61
CA ARG A 53 11.81 -17.89 12.92
C ARG A 53 10.90 -17.56 14.10
N SER A 54 9.89 -16.71 13.92
CA SER A 54 8.86 -16.42 14.92
C SER A 54 7.66 -17.39 14.88
N GLY A 55 7.75 -18.47 14.10
CA GLY A 55 6.71 -19.48 13.97
C GLY A 55 5.51 -19.04 13.12
N LYS A 56 5.68 -18.01 12.30
CA LYS A 56 4.64 -17.54 11.37
C LYS A 56 4.91 -18.05 9.96
N GLU A 57 3.85 -18.35 9.22
CA GLU A 57 3.96 -18.71 7.82
C GLU A 57 4.02 -17.45 6.95
N ALA A 58 4.93 -17.42 5.98
CA ALA A 58 5.06 -16.36 5.00
C ALA A 58 5.75 -16.89 3.72
N PHE A 59 5.58 -16.18 2.62
CA PHE A 59 6.21 -16.53 1.34
C PHE A 59 6.58 -15.25 0.59
N HIS A 60 7.51 -15.36 -0.36
CA HIS A 60 7.79 -14.27 -1.27
C HIS A 60 7.94 -14.73 -2.72
N VAL A 61 7.69 -13.80 -3.64
CA VAL A 61 7.99 -13.94 -5.06
C VAL A 61 8.73 -12.69 -5.51
N THR A 62 9.88 -12.87 -6.16
CA THR A 62 10.63 -11.76 -6.72
C THR A 62 10.10 -11.42 -8.09
N ALA A 63 9.62 -10.16 -8.27
CA ALA A 63 9.06 -9.69 -9.52
C ALA A 63 9.19 -8.16 -9.66
N GLU A 64 9.45 -7.70 -10.89
CA GLU A 64 9.32 -6.29 -11.29
C GLU A 64 7.88 -6.04 -11.78
N LEU A 65 7.06 -5.42 -10.95
CA LEU A 65 5.61 -5.27 -11.17
C LEU A 65 5.23 -4.30 -12.30
N SER A 66 6.17 -3.49 -12.79
CA SER A 66 5.96 -2.68 -14.00
C SER A 66 5.94 -3.51 -15.30
N LEU A 67 6.29 -4.81 -15.21
CA LEU A 67 6.30 -5.76 -16.33
C LEU A 67 5.11 -6.71 -16.20
N PRO A 68 4.14 -6.70 -17.15
CA PRO A 68 2.90 -7.48 -17.05
C PRO A 68 3.13 -8.98 -16.88
N ASP A 69 4.07 -9.56 -17.64
CA ASP A 69 4.40 -10.98 -17.57
C ASP A 69 4.97 -11.41 -16.23
N GLN A 70 5.72 -10.52 -15.55
CA GLN A 70 6.23 -10.81 -14.21
C GLN A 70 5.13 -10.71 -13.15
N SER A 71 4.19 -9.78 -13.29
CA SER A 71 3.01 -9.69 -12.42
C SER A 71 2.15 -10.95 -12.53
N GLU A 72 1.90 -11.44 -13.74
CA GLU A 72 1.16 -12.68 -13.98
C GLU A 72 1.88 -13.91 -13.37
N LYS A 73 3.17 -14.06 -13.65
CA LYS A 73 3.98 -15.16 -13.11
C LYS A 73 4.00 -15.14 -11.58
N ALA A 74 4.08 -13.95 -10.97
CA ALA A 74 4.09 -13.83 -9.52
C ALA A 74 2.76 -14.29 -8.90
N VAL A 75 1.63 -13.90 -9.47
CA VAL A 75 0.30 -14.37 -9.02
C VAL A 75 0.16 -15.87 -9.21
N ASN A 76 0.56 -16.40 -10.37
CA ASN A 76 0.53 -17.85 -10.64
C ASN A 76 1.39 -18.67 -9.67
N ALA A 77 2.54 -18.14 -9.24
CA ALA A 77 3.36 -18.79 -8.22
C ALA A 77 2.67 -18.89 -6.86
N VAL A 78 1.89 -17.87 -6.48
CA VAL A 78 1.07 -17.89 -5.25
C VAL A 78 -0.03 -18.94 -5.37
N ILE A 79 -0.73 -18.99 -6.51
CA ILE A 79 -1.79 -19.98 -6.78
C ILE A 79 -1.22 -21.40 -6.76
N ALA A 80 -0.07 -21.63 -7.40
CA ALA A 80 0.59 -22.93 -7.42
C ALA A 80 0.96 -23.42 -6.01
N LYS A 81 1.35 -22.49 -5.12
CA LYS A 81 1.76 -22.83 -3.76
C LYS A 81 0.59 -23.04 -2.80
N TYR A 82 -0.42 -22.18 -2.86
CA TYR A 82 -1.49 -22.15 -1.86
C TYR A 82 -2.89 -22.51 -2.39
N GLY A 83 -3.08 -22.55 -3.71
CA GLY A 83 -4.37 -22.84 -4.34
C GLY A 83 -5.46 -21.76 -4.12
N ARG A 84 -5.10 -20.62 -3.52
CA ARG A 84 -6.05 -19.56 -3.18
C ARG A 84 -5.38 -18.19 -2.99
N ILE A 85 -6.18 -17.14 -3.16
CA ILE A 85 -5.84 -15.76 -2.76
C ILE A 85 -7.09 -15.20 -2.08
N ASP A 86 -6.97 -14.77 -0.80
CA ASP A 86 -8.07 -14.21 -0.03
C ASP A 86 -8.02 -12.67 0.03
N GLY A 87 -6.89 -12.08 -0.27
CA GLY A 87 -6.74 -10.64 -0.27
C GLY A 87 -5.57 -10.16 -1.11
N LEU A 88 -5.68 -8.91 -1.55
CA LEU A 88 -4.63 -8.20 -2.26
C LEU A 88 -4.41 -6.83 -1.63
N VAL A 89 -3.18 -6.54 -1.23
CA VAL A 89 -2.74 -5.21 -0.81
C VAL A 89 -1.81 -4.64 -1.89
N ASN A 90 -2.34 -3.72 -2.67
CA ASN A 90 -1.56 -2.93 -3.60
C ASN A 90 -0.87 -1.80 -2.81
N ASN A 91 0.43 -1.95 -2.55
CA ASN A 91 1.22 -1.01 -1.76
C ASN A 91 2.46 -0.50 -2.48
N ALA A 92 3.05 -1.29 -3.39
CA ALA A 92 4.26 -0.87 -4.09
C ALA A 92 4.10 0.51 -4.76
N GLY A 93 5.14 1.33 -4.67
CA GLY A 93 5.16 2.66 -5.28
C GLY A 93 6.36 3.48 -4.86
N VAL A 94 6.59 4.56 -5.57
CA VAL A 94 7.69 5.48 -5.30
C VAL A 94 7.33 6.89 -5.78
N ASN A 95 7.57 7.89 -4.93
CA ASN A 95 7.56 9.28 -5.37
C ASN A 95 8.91 9.57 -6.05
N ASP A 96 8.91 9.60 -7.38
CA ASP A 96 10.10 9.76 -8.21
C ASP A 96 10.33 11.21 -8.69
N GLY A 97 9.57 12.18 -8.13
CA GLY A 97 9.84 13.60 -8.32
C GLY A 97 9.57 14.13 -9.73
N VAL A 98 8.73 13.45 -10.52
CA VAL A 98 8.37 13.89 -11.87
C VAL A 98 7.32 14.99 -11.78
N GLY A 99 7.79 16.23 -11.83
CA GLY A 99 6.97 17.45 -11.77
C GLY A 99 6.58 17.99 -13.17
N LEU A 100 5.87 19.12 -13.17
CA LEU A 100 5.45 19.76 -14.42
C LEU A 100 6.64 20.46 -15.12
N GLU A 101 7.48 21.13 -14.34
CA GLU A 101 8.58 21.94 -14.88
C GLU A 101 9.79 21.06 -15.28
N ASN A 102 10.13 20.08 -14.45
CA ASN A 102 11.33 19.24 -14.61
C ASN A 102 11.04 17.82 -15.10
N GLY A 103 9.79 17.52 -15.44
CA GLY A 103 9.37 16.22 -15.98
C GLY A 103 9.43 16.19 -17.51
N ASN A 104 9.24 14.99 -18.04
CA ASN A 104 9.04 14.74 -19.48
C ASN A 104 8.05 13.59 -19.66
N TYR A 105 7.66 13.34 -20.92
CA TYR A 105 6.68 12.31 -21.26
C TYR A 105 7.10 10.92 -20.76
N GLU A 106 8.34 10.51 -21.05
CA GLU A 106 8.87 9.19 -20.70
C GLU A 106 8.91 9.00 -19.18
N GLY A 107 9.35 10.01 -18.44
CA GLY A 107 9.37 10.02 -16.99
C GLY A 107 7.95 9.92 -16.41
N PHE A 108 7.00 10.66 -16.99
CA PHE A 108 5.60 10.63 -16.55
C PHE A 108 4.97 9.26 -16.75
N ILE A 109 5.09 8.65 -17.94
CA ILE A 109 4.58 7.32 -18.24
C ILE A 109 5.26 6.25 -17.36
N LYS A 110 6.58 6.32 -17.21
CA LYS A 110 7.31 5.39 -16.34
C LYS A 110 6.86 5.48 -14.89
N SER A 111 6.56 6.68 -14.40
CA SER A 111 6.01 6.88 -13.05
C SER A 111 4.62 6.27 -12.91
N LEU A 112 3.73 6.42 -13.90
CA LEU A 112 2.42 5.75 -13.90
C LEU A 112 2.56 4.21 -13.84
N HIS A 113 3.47 3.62 -14.62
CA HIS A 113 3.73 2.18 -14.57
C HIS A 113 4.17 1.72 -13.18
N LYS A 114 5.06 2.47 -12.51
CA LYS A 114 5.56 2.16 -11.17
C LYS A 114 4.55 2.41 -10.05
N ASN A 115 3.50 3.20 -10.29
CA ASN A 115 2.65 3.69 -9.22
C ASN A 115 1.16 3.36 -9.36
N VAL A 116 0.64 3.07 -10.56
CA VAL A 116 -0.79 2.74 -10.74
C VAL A 116 -1.05 1.59 -11.70
N VAL A 117 -0.29 1.46 -12.79
CA VAL A 117 -0.54 0.41 -13.80
C VAL A 117 -0.43 -0.98 -13.17
N HIS A 118 0.58 -1.22 -12.35
CA HIS A 118 0.75 -2.52 -11.68
C HIS A 118 -0.36 -2.83 -10.65
N TYR A 119 -1.06 -1.84 -10.09
CA TYR A 119 -2.25 -2.07 -9.24
C TYR A 119 -3.34 -2.77 -10.04
N TYR A 120 -3.56 -2.28 -11.27
CA TYR A 120 -4.49 -2.93 -12.19
C TYR A 120 -4.04 -4.35 -12.56
N LEU A 121 -2.78 -4.53 -12.94
CA LEU A 121 -2.25 -5.84 -13.33
C LEU A 121 -2.40 -6.87 -12.20
N MET A 122 -2.02 -6.50 -10.97
CA MET A 122 -2.12 -7.38 -9.82
C MET A 122 -3.58 -7.74 -9.49
N ALA A 123 -4.48 -6.76 -9.54
CA ALA A 123 -5.90 -7.00 -9.32
C ALA A 123 -6.49 -7.89 -10.44
N HIS A 124 -6.14 -7.64 -11.70
CA HIS A 124 -6.59 -8.39 -12.86
C HIS A 124 -6.18 -9.87 -12.77
N PHE A 125 -4.91 -10.16 -12.53
CA PHE A 125 -4.42 -11.53 -12.47
C PHE A 125 -4.89 -12.28 -11.20
N ALA A 126 -5.05 -11.60 -10.07
CA ALA A 126 -5.56 -12.19 -8.84
C ALA A 126 -7.10 -12.39 -8.83
N LEU A 127 -7.83 -11.72 -9.73
CA LEU A 127 -9.29 -11.68 -9.73
C LEU A 127 -9.96 -13.06 -9.75
N PRO A 128 -9.53 -14.05 -10.56
CA PRO A 128 -10.16 -15.38 -10.56
C PRO A 128 -10.18 -16.05 -9.17
N GLU A 129 -9.10 -15.91 -8.42
CA GLU A 129 -9.01 -16.49 -7.06
C GLU A 129 -9.78 -15.64 -6.03
N LEU A 130 -9.71 -14.31 -6.14
CA LEU A 130 -10.51 -13.42 -5.29
C LEU A 130 -12.02 -13.64 -5.46
N ILE A 131 -12.50 -14.02 -6.66
CA ILE A 131 -13.89 -14.40 -6.89
C ILE A 131 -14.26 -15.67 -6.11
N LYS A 132 -13.42 -16.70 -6.15
CA LYS A 132 -13.64 -17.96 -5.43
C LYS A 132 -13.69 -17.77 -3.91
N THR A 133 -12.84 -16.90 -3.38
CA THR A 133 -12.72 -16.67 -1.95
C THR A 133 -13.64 -15.56 -1.42
N LYS A 134 -14.30 -14.81 -2.31
CA LYS A 134 -15.01 -13.55 -1.99
C LYS A 134 -14.08 -12.62 -1.20
N GLY A 135 -12.87 -12.43 -1.74
CA GLY A 135 -11.78 -11.76 -1.06
C GLY A 135 -11.96 -10.26 -0.92
N ALA A 136 -10.86 -9.58 -0.57
CA ALA A 136 -10.85 -8.12 -0.47
C ALA A 136 -9.59 -7.52 -1.10
N ILE A 137 -9.72 -6.31 -1.65
CA ILE A 137 -8.60 -5.52 -2.19
C ILE A 137 -8.45 -4.25 -1.34
N VAL A 138 -7.22 -3.96 -0.93
CA VAL A 138 -6.86 -2.70 -0.28
C VAL A 138 -5.77 -2.01 -1.08
N ASN A 139 -6.06 -0.79 -1.55
CA ASN A 139 -5.10 0.05 -2.26
C ASN A 139 -4.47 1.05 -1.28
N ILE A 140 -3.15 1.07 -1.17
CA ILE A 140 -2.45 2.13 -0.45
C ILE A 140 -2.34 3.33 -1.39
N SER A 141 -2.85 4.47 -0.95
CA SER A 141 -2.82 5.73 -1.70
C SER A 141 -2.16 6.82 -0.86
N SER A 142 -2.17 8.05 -1.34
CA SER A 142 -1.43 9.14 -0.71
C SER A 142 -2.26 10.40 -0.64
N LYS A 143 -1.98 11.23 0.37
CA LYS A 143 -2.49 12.60 0.47
C LYS A 143 -2.29 13.41 -0.81
N THR A 144 -1.28 13.10 -1.62
CA THR A 144 -0.97 13.79 -2.87
C THR A 144 -2.07 13.68 -3.93
N ALA A 145 -3.03 12.77 -3.74
CA ALA A 145 -4.25 12.71 -4.56
C ALA A 145 -5.28 13.79 -4.20
N GLU A 146 -5.19 14.35 -2.99
CA GLU A 146 -6.16 15.28 -2.42
C GLU A 146 -5.55 16.67 -2.21
N THR A 147 -4.25 16.73 -1.89
CA THR A 147 -3.53 17.97 -1.61
C THR A 147 -2.40 18.17 -2.59
N GLY A 148 -2.21 19.37 -3.11
CA GLY A 148 -1.04 19.72 -3.92
C GLY A 148 0.22 19.73 -3.06
N GLN A 149 1.26 19.03 -3.50
CA GLN A 149 2.58 19.02 -2.83
C GLN A 149 3.62 19.81 -3.63
N GLY A 150 3.47 19.87 -4.96
CA GLY A 150 4.45 20.42 -5.89
C GLY A 150 5.54 19.43 -6.30
N GLY A 151 6.03 19.53 -7.54
CA GLY A 151 7.13 18.72 -8.07
C GLY A 151 6.86 17.22 -8.21
N THR A 152 5.61 16.76 -8.11
CA THR A 152 5.25 15.33 -8.08
C THR A 152 4.02 15.01 -8.94
N SER A 153 3.89 15.67 -10.11
CA SER A 153 2.71 15.56 -10.98
C SER A 153 2.33 14.13 -11.33
N ALA A 154 3.30 13.32 -11.73
CA ALA A 154 3.04 11.93 -12.13
C ALA A 154 2.62 11.06 -10.93
N TYR A 155 3.25 11.25 -9.77
CA TYR A 155 2.88 10.54 -8.55
C TYR A 155 1.48 10.94 -8.04
N ALA A 156 1.14 12.23 -8.10
CA ALA A 156 -0.19 12.72 -7.75
C ALA A 156 -1.27 12.15 -8.68
N ALA A 157 -1.03 12.15 -10.00
CA ALA A 157 -1.92 11.54 -10.98
C ALA A 157 -2.13 10.04 -10.72
N ALA A 158 -1.05 9.30 -10.42
CA ALA A 158 -1.13 7.88 -10.08
C ALA A 158 -1.98 7.62 -8.82
N ASN A 159 -1.79 8.42 -7.75
CA ASN A 159 -2.58 8.27 -6.52
C ASN A 159 -4.06 8.67 -6.73
N GLY A 160 -4.33 9.73 -7.51
CA GLY A 160 -5.70 10.04 -7.95
C GLY A 160 -6.35 8.88 -8.73
N GLY A 161 -5.57 8.24 -9.61
CA GLY A 161 -5.95 7.02 -10.31
C GLY A 161 -6.28 5.87 -9.35
N ARG A 162 -5.46 5.63 -8.31
CA ARG A 162 -5.74 4.62 -7.27
C ARG A 162 -7.07 4.87 -6.55
N ASN A 163 -7.36 6.14 -6.22
CA ASN A 163 -8.62 6.53 -5.58
C ASN A 163 -9.82 6.29 -6.50
N ALA A 164 -9.70 6.61 -7.78
CA ALA A 164 -10.73 6.34 -8.78
C ALA A 164 -10.94 4.83 -8.98
N LEU A 165 -9.88 4.06 -9.20
CA LEU A 165 -9.93 2.60 -9.36
C LEU A 165 -10.52 1.90 -8.13
N THR A 166 -10.30 2.41 -6.93
CA THR A 166 -10.89 1.86 -5.71
C THR A 166 -12.41 1.89 -5.77
N ARG A 167 -13.01 3.00 -6.21
CA ARG A 167 -14.47 3.12 -6.35
C ARG A 167 -14.99 2.34 -7.55
N GLU A 168 -14.29 2.40 -8.68
CA GLU A 168 -14.67 1.67 -9.89
C GLU A 168 -14.70 0.16 -9.66
N TRP A 169 -13.61 -0.40 -9.12
CA TRP A 169 -13.56 -1.83 -8.82
C TRP A 169 -14.53 -2.24 -7.72
N ALA A 170 -14.84 -1.36 -6.76
CA ALA A 170 -15.88 -1.64 -5.76
C ALA A 170 -17.23 -1.88 -6.44
N VAL A 171 -17.58 -1.13 -7.50
CA VAL A 171 -18.81 -1.33 -8.28
C VAL A 171 -18.72 -2.57 -9.18
N GLU A 172 -17.65 -2.71 -9.97
CA GLU A 172 -17.46 -3.84 -10.89
C GLU A 172 -17.55 -5.21 -10.18
N LEU A 173 -17.06 -5.27 -8.92
CA LEU A 173 -16.90 -6.50 -8.17
C LEU A 173 -18.03 -6.80 -7.18
N LEU A 174 -19.06 -5.95 -7.09
CA LEU A 174 -20.26 -6.18 -6.24
C LEU A 174 -20.90 -7.55 -6.49
N LYS A 175 -21.06 -7.93 -7.75
CA LYS A 175 -21.65 -9.22 -8.14
C LYS A 175 -20.88 -10.44 -7.62
N TYR A 176 -19.60 -10.27 -7.27
CA TYR A 176 -18.74 -11.31 -6.71
C TYR A 176 -18.59 -11.21 -5.20
N GLN A 177 -19.22 -10.21 -4.57
CA GLN A 177 -19.10 -9.94 -3.14
C GLN A 177 -17.65 -9.62 -2.70
N ILE A 178 -16.86 -9.06 -3.60
CA ILE A 178 -15.49 -8.59 -3.32
C ILE A 178 -15.55 -7.14 -2.87
N ARG A 179 -14.86 -6.81 -1.78
CA ARG A 179 -14.77 -5.44 -1.26
C ARG A 179 -13.47 -4.79 -1.72
N VAL A 180 -13.55 -3.52 -2.10
CA VAL A 180 -12.38 -2.75 -2.51
C VAL A 180 -12.36 -1.43 -1.74
N ASN A 181 -11.28 -1.16 -1.01
CA ASN A 181 -11.10 0.07 -0.25
C ASN A 181 -9.69 0.61 -0.43
N ALA A 182 -9.46 1.86 -0.07
CA ALA A 182 -8.13 2.44 -0.02
C ALA A 182 -7.80 2.99 1.37
N VAL A 183 -6.51 2.92 1.73
CA VAL A 183 -5.94 3.63 2.87
C VAL A 183 -5.10 4.79 2.34
N ILE A 184 -5.49 6.00 2.72
CA ILE A 184 -4.81 7.24 2.33
C ILE A 184 -3.79 7.59 3.40
N VAL A 185 -2.53 7.66 3.00
CA VAL A 185 -1.40 7.92 3.89
C VAL A 185 -0.84 9.31 3.64
N ALA A 186 -0.47 10.03 4.69
CA ALA A 186 0.29 11.27 4.61
C ALA A 186 1.78 11.00 4.92
N GLU A 187 2.27 11.54 6.02
CA GLU A 187 3.66 11.40 6.43
C GLU A 187 3.86 10.12 7.25
N CYS A 188 4.67 9.21 6.74
CA CYS A 188 5.08 7.99 7.44
C CYS A 188 6.59 7.82 7.32
N PHE A 189 7.30 7.69 8.47
CA PHE A 189 8.75 7.52 8.47
C PHE A 189 9.12 6.11 8.04
N THR A 190 9.53 5.99 6.79
CA THR A 190 9.93 4.73 6.16
C THR A 190 11.39 4.83 5.70
N PRO A 191 12.08 3.72 5.38
CA PRO A 191 13.43 3.78 4.81
C PRO A 191 13.53 4.62 3.54
N LEU A 192 12.46 4.68 2.74
CA LEU A 192 12.40 5.55 1.56
C LEU A 192 12.32 7.03 1.96
N TYR A 193 11.53 7.34 3.00
CA TYR A 193 11.39 8.69 3.53
C TYR A 193 12.71 9.16 4.16
N GLU A 194 13.35 8.31 4.96
CA GLU A 194 14.65 8.56 5.58
C GLU A 194 15.72 8.87 4.52
N LYS A 195 15.77 8.06 3.47
CA LYS A 195 16.67 8.31 2.34
C LYS A 195 16.41 9.67 1.68
N TRP A 196 15.14 10.02 1.48
CA TRP A 196 14.76 11.29 0.87
C TRP A 196 15.10 12.49 1.77
N ILE A 197 14.71 12.46 3.06
CA ILE A 197 14.94 13.58 3.98
C ILE A 197 16.43 13.89 4.12
N ASN A 198 17.30 12.87 4.09
CA ASN A 198 18.75 13.00 4.17
C ASN A 198 19.38 13.62 2.89
N THR A 199 18.62 13.80 1.81
CA THR A 199 19.07 14.58 0.63
C THR A 199 18.87 16.08 0.81
N LEU A 200 18.10 16.52 1.81
CA LEU A 200 17.77 17.90 2.03
C LEU A 200 18.78 18.60 2.94
N PRO A 201 18.97 19.92 2.82
CA PRO A 201 19.73 20.69 3.79
C PRO A 201 19.09 20.61 5.20
N ASN A 202 19.89 20.38 6.22
CA ASN A 202 19.45 20.30 7.63
C ASN A 202 18.29 19.30 7.85
N PRO A 203 18.47 17.99 7.57
CA PRO A 203 17.39 17.02 7.59
C PRO A 203 16.63 16.93 8.92
N GLU A 204 17.33 17.06 10.07
CA GLU A 204 16.69 17.04 11.39
C GLU A 204 15.73 18.22 11.59
N GLN A 205 16.17 19.43 11.24
CA GLN A 205 15.32 20.61 11.31
C GLN A 205 14.13 20.49 10.37
N LYS A 206 14.37 19.99 9.15
CA LYS A 206 13.31 19.77 8.17
C LYS A 206 12.28 18.76 8.64
N LEU A 207 12.73 17.68 9.28
CA LEU A 207 11.85 16.68 9.88
C LEU A 207 10.96 17.30 10.97
N LYS A 208 11.52 18.12 11.87
CA LYS A 208 10.76 18.85 12.90
C LYS A 208 9.71 19.78 12.28
N GLU A 209 10.06 20.53 11.23
CA GLU A 209 9.12 21.41 10.51
C GLU A 209 7.96 20.64 9.87
N ILE A 210 8.23 19.44 9.33
CA ILE A 210 7.21 18.58 8.72
C ILE A 210 6.28 18.01 9.79
N THR A 211 6.84 17.45 10.86
CA THR A 211 6.04 16.84 11.95
C THR A 211 5.19 17.87 12.69
N ALA A 212 5.72 19.09 12.90
CA ALA A 212 4.95 20.18 13.51
C ALA A 212 3.67 20.56 12.75
N LYS A 213 3.58 20.22 11.44
CA LYS A 213 2.40 20.46 10.61
C LYS A 213 1.37 19.33 10.64
N ILE A 214 1.66 18.22 11.30
CA ILE A 214 0.72 17.12 11.49
C ILE A 214 -0.18 17.48 12.67
N PRO A 215 -1.53 17.57 12.50
CA PRO A 215 -2.41 18.06 13.54
C PRO A 215 -2.37 17.21 14.82
N PHE A 216 -2.54 15.89 14.67
CA PHE A 216 -2.62 15.00 15.81
C PHE A 216 -1.22 14.59 16.28
N GLU A 217 -0.93 14.86 17.55
CA GLU A 217 0.33 14.52 18.26
C GLU A 217 1.63 15.06 17.62
N LYS A 218 1.56 15.87 16.56
CA LYS A 218 2.72 16.45 15.85
C LYS A 218 3.80 15.42 15.53
N ARG A 219 3.39 14.22 15.14
CA ARG A 219 4.26 13.11 14.75
C ARG A 219 3.81 12.45 13.46
N MET A 220 4.70 11.72 12.84
CA MET A 220 4.37 10.89 11.69
C MET A 220 3.52 9.68 12.09
N THR A 221 2.67 9.24 11.18
CA THR A 221 1.97 7.95 11.27
C THR A 221 2.98 6.81 11.18
N THR A 222 2.80 5.78 11.99
CA THR A 222 3.64 4.58 11.94
C THR A 222 3.16 3.61 10.86
N ALA A 223 4.04 2.75 10.39
CA ALA A 223 3.67 1.68 9.47
C ALA A 223 2.67 0.69 10.11
N GLU A 224 2.73 0.48 11.42
CA GLU A 224 1.81 -0.37 12.16
C GLU A 224 0.40 0.22 12.24
N GLU A 225 0.25 1.52 12.47
CA GLU A 225 -1.06 2.18 12.48
C GLU A 225 -1.76 2.07 11.12
N ILE A 226 -1.01 2.21 10.02
CA ILE A 226 -1.52 1.98 8.67
C ILE A 226 -1.89 0.51 8.48
N ALA A 227 -1.03 -0.40 8.91
CA ALA A 227 -1.22 -1.84 8.78
C ALA A 227 -2.45 -2.35 9.54
N ASN A 228 -2.73 -1.82 10.72
CA ASN A 228 -3.92 -2.14 11.51
C ASN A 228 -5.21 -1.81 10.74
N MET A 229 -5.25 -0.66 10.07
CA MET A 229 -6.39 -0.30 9.21
C MET A 229 -6.50 -1.23 8.00
N VAL A 230 -5.37 -1.57 7.36
CA VAL A 230 -5.34 -2.53 6.23
C VAL A 230 -5.88 -3.89 6.68
N ALA A 231 -5.42 -4.41 7.81
CA ALA A 231 -5.88 -5.68 8.36
C ALA A 231 -7.39 -5.66 8.66
N PHE A 232 -7.90 -4.58 9.26
CA PHE A 232 -9.33 -4.39 9.47
C PHE A 232 -10.12 -4.41 8.15
N LEU A 233 -9.67 -3.70 7.12
CA LEU A 233 -10.35 -3.64 5.82
C LEU A 233 -10.31 -4.97 5.06
N LEU A 234 -9.30 -5.80 5.26
CA LEU A 234 -9.23 -7.16 4.71
C LEU A 234 -10.12 -8.15 5.48
N SER A 235 -10.42 -7.86 6.72
CA SER A 235 -11.11 -8.76 7.66
C SER A 235 -12.61 -8.89 7.41
N GLY A 236 -13.21 -9.97 7.94
CA GLY A 236 -14.66 -10.14 7.98
C GLY A 236 -15.38 -9.07 8.83
N ARG A 237 -14.64 -8.33 9.67
CA ARG A 237 -15.21 -7.27 10.53
C ARG A 237 -15.58 -6.00 9.78
N SER A 238 -15.04 -5.82 8.56
CA SER A 238 -15.39 -4.75 7.64
C SER A 238 -16.31 -5.22 6.50
N SER A 239 -17.14 -6.24 6.73
CA SER A 239 -17.94 -6.95 5.72
C SER A 239 -18.91 -6.06 4.92
N HIS A 240 -19.25 -4.89 5.43
CA HIS A 240 -20.13 -3.93 4.74
C HIS A 240 -19.42 -2.62 4.35
N THR A 241 -18.07 -2.64 4.28
CA THR A 241 -17.23 -1.49 3.92
C THR A 241 -16.60 -1.73 2.55
N THR A 242 -17.04 -1.00 1.53
CA THR A 242 -16.48 -1.04 0.16
C THR A 242 -16.55 0.33 -0.50
N GLY A 243 -15.65 0.61 -1.44
CA GLY A 243 -15.54 1.88 -2.15
C GLY A 243 -15.03 3.06 -1.30
N GLN A 244 -14.51 2.79 -0.09
CA GLN A 244 -14.13 3.83 0.85
C GLN A 244 -12.66 4.22 0.71
N LEU A 245 -12.39 5.51 0.95
CA LEU A 245 -11.07 6.08 1.12
C LEU A 245 -10.90 6.41 2.61
N ILE A 246 -10.09 5.64 3.33
CA ILE A 246 -9.90 5.78 4.77
C ILE A 246 -8.55 6.48 5.03
N TYR A 247 -8.60 7.59 5.72
CA TYR A 247 -7.41 8.39 6.03
C TYR A 247 -6.78 7.95 7.33
N VAL A 248 -5.51 7.58 7.26
CA VAL A 248 -4.64 7.27 8.42
C VAL A 248 -3.47 8.25 8.34
N ASP A 249 -3.69 9.48 8.78
CA ASP A 249 -2.84 10.62 8.45
C ASP A 249 -2.67 11.65 9.58
N GLY A 250 -3.17 11.36 10.77
CA GLY A 250 -3.15 12.30 11.89
C GLY A 250 -3.95 13.58 11.63
N GLY A 251 -4.98 13.52 10.77
CA GLY A 251 -5.82 14.66 10.39
C GLY A 251 -5.18 15.58 9.32
N TYR A 252 -4.10 15.12 8.69
CA TYR A 252 -3.32 15.95 7.75
C TYR A 252 -4.15 16.53 6.62
N VAL A 253 -5.06 15.78 6.03
CA VAL A 253 -5.84 16.22 4.85
C VAL A 253 -7.05 17.07 5.25
N HIS A 254 -7.79 16.66 6.29
CA HIS A 254 -9.14 17.18 6.52
C HIS A 254 -9.27 18.22 7.64
N LEU A 255 -8.25 18.36 8.51
CA LEU A 255 -8.35 19.33 9.59
C LEU A 255 -7.83 20.71 9.16
N ASP A 256 -8.60 21.76 9.49
CA ASP A 256 -8.16 23.13 9.36
C ASP A 256 -7.02 23.41 10.35
N ARG A 257 -5.90 23.92 9.83
CA ARG A 257 -4.69 24.18 10.62
C ARG A 257 -4.56 25.66 11.03
N ALA A 258 -5.41 26.54 10.51
CA ALA A 258 -5.32 27.98 10.79
C ALA A 258 -5.62 28.29 12.26
N LEU A 259 -6.46 27.47 12.89
CA LEU A 259 -6.89 27.65 14.27
C LEU A 259 -6.37 26.59 15.24
N ILE A 260 -5.44 25.72 14.80
CA ILE A 260 -4.75 24.79 15.71
C ILE A 260 -3.75 25.62 16.52
N ASN A 261 -4.24 26.16 17.61
CA ASN A 261 -3.41 26.81 18.62
C ASN A 261 -2.72 25.76 19.48
N GLU A 262 -1.53 26.08 19.90
CA GLU A 262 -0.51 25.36 20.62
C GLU A 262 -0.94 24.42 21.76
#